data_4a92b25db1eb5107c6398b396b74fe32
#
_entry.id   4a92b25db1eb5107c6398b396b74fe32
#
_cell.length_a   1.000
_cell.length_b   1.000
_cell.length_c   1.000
_cell.angle_alpha   90.00
_cell.angle_beta   90.00
_cell.angle_gamma   90.00
#
_symmetry.space_group_name_H-M   'P 1'
#
loop_
_entity.id
_entity.type
_entity.pdbx_description
1 polymer ?
#
loop_
_entity_poly.entity_id
_entity_poly.type
_entity_poly.pdbx_seq_one_letter_code
_entity_poly.pdbx_strand_id
1 'polypeptide(L)'
;MRGPPERCGFVTSQRRATGTVDAVHRILDVELAGRSSDPSHLEHVLAVIDVLFHRAVLRDLAPVRRDRHRVQLGRALHGMIADLGTDPYAAVGDRAAELVAAMSSRDRAAEVVRLLAAADLPELGTTAPAEQAEREARAMNWLGASSGAQAGQADVERYLRRRLGREVRVGRVAQLSGGFSKTTILVEYDRGDGPEEIVLRQITPGRDSHTLAHEYHVLEFAWKRGVDVAEPLWLEPEHNALGEPFFASRRAAGSNVGDVFGPEAGTDARAGRELARALGRLHAVDLAGLPSTPVPPMASPDDLLVAIAEQEELAAAAAGRQREPLAALLFEWLRTNVPAALARPVLLHGDPGFHNILIENGTLTAMLDWERARVGEAAQDLAYVRPHVRRVLPWKDFLAAYCEAGGEVPDEARMRFYSVWHETWRFVGAYRGLGRLMSRPASLLDGVLGLLHAPRFLLAGVENAFEVTV
;
A
#
# COMPACT_ATOMS: atom_id res chain seq x y z
N MET A 1 19.13 49.43 -25.92
CA MET A 1 19.44 48.03 -26.30
C MET A 1 18.87 47.15 -25.20
N ARG A 2 17.80 46.45 -25.48
CA ARG A 2 17.20 45.49 -24.53
C ARG A 2 17.76 44.10 -24.89
N GLY A 3 18.38 43.44 -23.92
CA GLY A 3 18.85 42.07 -24.06
C GLY A 3 17.68 41.07 -24.21
N PRO A 4 17.92 39.88 -24.78
CA PRO A 4 16.88 38.92 -25.04
C PRO A 4 16.42 38.24 -23.71
N PRO A 5 15.16 37.81 -23.60
CA PRO A 5 14.63 37.15 -22.40
C PRO A 5 15.25 35.76 -22.24
N GLU A 6 15.55 35.42 -21.01
CA GLU A 6 16.19 34.18 -20.60
C GLU A 6 15.35 32.94 -20.99
N ARG A 7 15.94 32.05 -21.76
CA ARG A 7 15.42 30.73 -22.12
C ARG A 7 15.62 29.69 -21.00
N CYS A 8 15.28 30.02 -19.76
CA CYS A 8 15.59 29.12 -18.64
C CYS A 8 14.50 28.07 -18.34
N GLY A 9 13.26 28.28 -18.78
CA GLY A 9 12.14 27.36 -18.49
C GLY A 9 12.05 26.14 -19.41
N PHE A 10 12.51 26.28 -20.66
CA PHE A 10 12.35 25.22 -21.67
C PHE A 10 13.33 24.03 -21.54
N VAL A 11 14.51 24.26 -20.97
CA VAL A 11 15.56 23.23 -20.84
C VAL A 11 15.26 22.24 -19.71
N THR A 12 14.57 22.68 -18.65
CA THR A 12 14.18 21.81 -17.54
C THR A 12 12.99 20.91 -17.87
N SER A 13 12.04 21.38 -18.70
CA SER A 13 10.91 20.56 -19.14
C SER A 13 11.35 19.50 -20.17
N GLN A 14 12.26 19.82 -21.08
CA GLN A 14 12.83 18.85 -22.03
C GLN A 14 13.63 17.73 -21.34
N ARG A 15 14.41 18.01 -20.27
CA ARG A 15 15.12 16.96 -19.52
C ARG A 15 14.18 16.04 -18.73
N ARG A 16 13.00 16.52 -18.32
CA ARG A 16 11.99 15.69 -17.63
C ARG A 16 11.19 14.84 -18.62
N ALA A 17 10.83 15.38 -19.76
CA ALA A 17 10.17 14.64 -20.85
C ALA A 17 11.08 13.53 -21.41
N THR A 18 12.38 13.78 -21.57
CA THR A 18 13.37 12.73 -21.93
C THR A 18 13.42 11.62 -20.90
N GLY A 19 13.39 11.92 -19.59
CA GLY A 19 13.42 10.88 -18.53
C GLY A 19 12.22 9.92 -18.58
N THR A 20 11.02 10.40 -18.91
CA THR A 20 9.82 9.56 -19.04
C THR A 20 9.84 8.78 -20.35
N VAL A 21 10.23 9.39 -21.46
CA VAL A 21 10.43 8.73 -22.76
C VAL A 21 11.52 7.66 -22.64
N ASP A 22 12.62 7.93 -21.94
CA ASP A 22 13.69 6.97 -21.69
C ASP A 22 13.23 5.82 -20.78
N ALA A 23 12.30 6.07 -19.83
CA ALA A 23 11.69 5.02 -19.02
C ALA A 23 10.78 4.12 -19.87
N VAL A 24 9.95 4.71 -20.72
CA VAL A 24 9.09 3.98 -21.68
C VAL A 24 9.93 3.17 -22.67
N HIS A 25 11.01 3.72 -23.22
CA HIS A 25 11.93 2.99 -24.09
C HIS A 25 12.58 1.80 -23.39
N ARG A 26 13.06 1.97 -22.17
CA ARG A 26 13.64 0.87 -21.38
C ARG A 26 12.63 -0.24 -21.07
N ILE A 27 11.37 0.11 -20.81
CA ILE A 27 10.27 -0.85 -20.64
C ILE A 27 10.07 -1.65 -21.92
N LEU A 28 10.00 -0.97 -23.07
CA LEU A 28 9.87 -1.61 -24.37
C LEU A 28 11.06 -2.52 -24.67
N ASP A 29 12.28 -2.06 -24.43
CA ASP A 29 13.50 -2.85 -24.69
C ASP A 29 13.56 -4.12 -23.82
N VAL A 30 13.22 -4.03 -22.53
CA VAL A 30 13.28 -5.18 -21.60
C VAL A 30 12.14 -6.18 -21.84
N GLU A 31 10.93 -5.69 -22.09
CA GLU A 31 9.74 -6.55 -22.22
C GLU A 31 9.56 -7.10 -23.63
N LEU A 32 9.94 -6.36 -24.67
CA LEU A 32 9.87 -6.84 -26.07
C LEU A 32 11.03 -7.77 -26.45
N ALA A 33 12.22 -7.63 -25.84
CA ALA A 33 13.38 -8.45 -26.16
C ALA A 33 13.24 -9.92 -25.73
N GLY A 34 12.31 -10.26 -24.82
CA GLY A 34 12.20 -11.61 -24.25
C GLY A 34 10.95 -12.43 -24.59
N ARG A 35 9.89 -11.84 -25.18
CA ARG A 35 8.57 -12.49 -25.27
C ARG A 35 7.75 -12.08 -26.49
N SER A 36 8.26 -12.27 -27.70
CA SER A 36 7.76 -11.60 -28.91
C SER A 36 6.57 -12.24 -29.63
N SER A 37 5.83 -13.20 -29.10
CA SER A 37 4.80 -13.91 -29.89
C SER A 37 3.38 -13.95 -29.31
N ASP A 38 3.12 -13.39 -28.13
CA ASP A 38 1.78 -13.38 -27.56
C ASP A 38 1.10 -12.00 -27.77
N PRO A 39 0.03 -11.91 -28.59
CA PRO A 39 -0.69 -10.65 -28.82
C PRO A 39 -1.27 -10.04 -27.53
N SER A 40 -1.67 -10.87 -26.56
CA SER A 40 -2.20 -10.39 -25.28
C SER A 40 -1.13 -9.68 -24.44
N HIS A 41 0.11 -10.11 -24.55
CA HIS A 41 1.25 -9.46 -23.91
C HIS A 41 1.48 -8.05 -24.44
N LEU A 42 1.40 -7.88 -25.78
CA LEU A 42 1.57 -6.57 -26.42
C LEU A 42 0.47 -5.58 -25.99
N GLU A 43 -0.78 -6.03 -25.91
CA GLU A 43 -1.89 -5.18 -25.43
C GLU A 43 -1.69 -4.69 -24.00
N HIS A 44 -1.18 -5.55 -23.11
CA HIS A 44 -0.88 -5.17 -21.74
C HIS A 44 0.27 -4.16 -21.64
N VAL A 45 1.35 -4.38 -22.40
CA VAL A 45 2.48 -3.44 -22.47
C VAL A 45 2.02 -2.08 -22.97
N LEU A 46 1.19 -2.05 -24.01
CA LEU A 46 0.65 -0.81 -24.57
C LEU A 46 -0.27 -0.08 -23.57
N ALA A 47 -1.08 -0.82 -22.79
CA ALA A 47 -1.92 -0.23 -21.76
C ALA A 47 -1.08 0.41 -20.64
N VAL A 48 0.00 -0.22 -20.21
CA VAL A 48 0.94 0.35 -19.23
C VAL A 48 1.60 1.62 -19.79
N ILE A 49 2.04 1.59 -21.04
CA ILE A 49 2.67 2.74 -21.69
C ILE A 49 1.70 3.91 -21.82
N ASP A 50 0.45 3.65 -22.22
CA ASP A 50 -0.58 4.68 -22.35
C ASP A 50 -0.83 5.37 -20.99
N VAL A 51 -0.97 4.60 -19.91
CA VAL A 51 -1.11 5.13 -18.56
C VAL A 51 0.10 5.96 -18.14
N LEU A 52 1.32 5.46 -18.37
CA LEU A 52 2.55 6.16 -18.01
C LEU A 52 2.69 7.47 -18.80
N PHE A 53 2.39 7.42 -20.11
CA PHE A 53 2.49 8.58 -20.98
C PHE A 53 1.47 9.66 -20.60
N HIS A 54 0.21 9.26 -20.37
CA HIS A 54 -0.85 10.17 -19.94
C HIS A 54 -0.51 10.87 -18.62
N ARG A 55 -0.03 10.12 -17.63
CA ARG A 55 0.39 10.66 -16.33
C ARG A 55 1.61 11.58 -16.43
N ALA A 56 2.57 11.25 -17.30
CA ALA A 56 3.72 12.11 -17.55
C ALA A 56 3.31 13.46 -18.14
N VAL A 57 2.43 13.46 -19.15
CA VAL A 57 1.92 14.69 -19.79
C VAL A 57 1.18 15.53 -18.75
N LEU A 58 0.33 14.95 -17.93
CA LEU A 58 -0.39 15.67 -16.87
C LEU A 58 0.57 16.29 -15.86
N ARG A 59 1.62 15.57 -15.47
CA ARG A 59 2.65 16.09 -14.58
C ARG A 59 3.40 17.28 -15.18
N ASP A 60 3.75 17.20 -16.45
CA ASP A 60 4.47 18.28 -17.15
C ASP A 60 3.62 19.55 -17.33
N LEU A 61 2.30 19.43 -17.27
CA LEU A 61 1.37 20.55 -17.27
C LEU A 61 1.13 21.18 -15.89
N ALA A 62 1.65 20.60 -14.80
CA ALA A 62 1.45 21.13 -13.46
C ALA A 62 1.87 22.62 -13.30
N PRO A 63 3.02 23.08 -13.82
CA PRO A 63 3.41 24.48 -13.71
C PRO A 63 2.39 25.43 -14.37
N VAL A 64 1.82 25.04 -15.51
CA VAL A 64 0.81 25.86 -16.21
C VAL A 64 -0.50 25.93 -15.44
N ARG A 65 -0.90 24.80 -14.81
CA ARG A 65 -2.08 24.77 -13.94
C ARG A 65 -1.89 25.59 -12.68
N ARG A 66 -0.74 25.44 -12.01
CA ARG A 66 -0.37 26.26 -10.85
C ARG A 66 -0.44 27.75 -11.16
N ASP A 67 0.01 28.16 -12.33
CA ASP A 67 -0.06 29.57 -12.74
C ASP A 67 -1.51 30.04 -12.86
N ARG A 68 -2.42 29.24 -13.43
CA ARG A 68 -3.85 29.55 -13.53
C ARG A 68 -4.51 29.75 -12.17
N HIS A 69 -4.16 28.95 -11.17
CA HIS A 69 -4.77 28.97 -9.86
C HIS A 69 -4.02 29.86 -8.85
N ARG A 70 -2.84 30.37 -9.22
CA ARG A 70 -1.96 31.18 -8.34
C ARG A 70 -2.68 32.34 -7.66
N VAL A 71 -3.42 33.12 -8.42
CA VAL A 71 -4.13 34.30 -7.88
C VAL A 71 -5.27 33.90 -6.94
N GLN A 72 -6.00 32.83 -7.29
CA GLN A 72 -7.09 32.33 -6.45
C GLN A 72 -6.56 31.74 -5.15
N LEU A 73 -5.51 30.94 -5.22
CA LEU A 73 -4.83 30.37 -4.05
C LEU A 73 -4.29 31.48 -3.15
N GLY A 74 -3.61 32.48 -3.72
CA GLY A 74 -3.14 33.64 -2.96
C GLY A 74 -4.26 34.38 -2.22
N ARG A 75 -5.46 34.52 -2.84
CA ARG A 75 -6.63 35.09 -2.17
C ARG A 75 -7.18 34.19 -1.07
N ALA A 76 -7.29 32.91 -1.31
CA ALA A 76 -7.77 31.94 -0.31
C ALA A 76 -6.86 31.90 0.92
N LEU A 77 -5.54 32.03 0.73
CA LEU A 77 -4.55 32.06 1.81
C LEU A 77 -4.46 33.39 2.53
N HIS A 78 -5.02 34.48 1.94
CA HIS A 78 -4.96 35.80 2.54
C HIS A 78 -5.67 35.83 3.89
N GLY A 79 -4.98 36.31 4.92
CA GLY A 79 -5.48 36.34 6.30
C GLY A 79 -5.37 35.02 7.06
N MET A 80 -4.88 33.96 6.40
CA MET A 80 -4.51 32.70 7.07
C MET A 80 -3.02 32.68 7.45
N ILE A 81 -2.18 33.27 6.61
CA ILE A 81 -0.73 33.40 6.84
C ILE A 81 -0.30 34.84 6.63
N ALA A 82 0.68 35.28 7.41
CA ALA A 82 1.08 36.67 7.46
C ALA A 82 1.80 37.15 6.20
N ASP A 83 2.60 36.33 5.58
CA ASP A 83 3.39 36.62 4.38
C ASP A 83 3.32 35.47 3.38
N LEU A 84 2.70 35.73 2.24
CA LEU A 84 2.56 34.78 1.14
C LEU A 84 3.79 34.77 0.23
N GLY A 85 4.69 35.71 0.35
CA GLY A 85 5.78 35.86 -0.59
C GLY A 85 5.27 36.08 -2.03
N THR A 86 6.10 35.68 -3.00
CA THR A 86 5.76 35.74 -4.43
C THR A 86 5.12 34.47 -4.98
N ASP A 87 5.23 33.35 -4.26
CA ASP A 87 4.69 32.05 -4.66
C ASP A 87 3.80 31.43 -3.56
N PRO A 88 2.47 31.47 -3.72
CA PRO A 88 1.55 30.93 -2.75
C PRO A 88 1.68 29.39 -2.57
N TYR A 89 2.19 28.66 -3.56
CA TYR A 89 2.42 27.22 -3.42
C TYR A 89 3.63 26.93 -2.53
N ALA A 90 4.69 27.71 -2.65
CA ALA A 90 5.83 27.62 -1.74
C ALA A 90 5.41 27.99 -0.32
N ALA A 91 4.60 29.06 -0.16
CA ALA A 91 4.08 29.48 1.12
C ALA A 91 3.27 28.40 1.84
N VAL A 92 2.48 27.58 1.13
CA VAL A 92 1.75 26.45 1.73
C VAL A 92 2.74 25.45 2.35
N GLY A 93 3.80 25.09 1.65
CA GLY A 93 4.82 24.17 2.16
C GLY A 93 5.63 24.74 3.33
N ASP A 94 6.06 25.99 3.21
CA ASP A 94 6.93 26.65 4.20
C ASP A 94 6.18 27.09 5.48
N ARG A 95 4.86 27.30 5.38
CA ARG A 95 3.99 27.79 6.46
C ARG A 95 2.85 26.81 6.80
N ALA A 96 3.07 25.52 6.57
CA ALA A 96 2.05 24.47 6.77
C ALA A 96 1.45 24.50 8.19
N ALA A 97 2.26 24.73 9.23
CA ALA A 97 1.81 24.83 10.61
C ALA A 97 0.79 25.96 10.84
N GLU A 98 1.09 27.16 10.32
CA GLU A 98 0.17 28.29 10.42
C GLU A 98 -1.14 28.03 9.67
N LEU A 99 -1.02 27.41 8.48
CA LEU A 99 -2.19 27.05 7.68
C LEU A 99 -3.06 26.03 8.36
N VAL A 100 -2.50 24.94 8.87
CA VAL A 100 -3.27 23.91 9.59
C VAL A 100 -4.00 24.51 10.78
N ALA A 101 -3.35 25.39 11.55
CA ALA A 101 -3.99 26.10 12.64
C ALA A 101 -5.12 27.04 12.17
N ALA A 102 -4.93 27.74 11.06
CA ALA A 102 -5.91 28.66 10.49
C ALA A 102 -7.07 27.95 9.77
N MET A 103 -6.86 26.73 9.26
CA MET A 103 -7.85 25.91 8.58
C MET A 103 -8.82 25.18 9.53
N SER A 104 -9.00 25.70 10.74
CA SER A 104 -9.94 25.16 11.73
C SER A 104 -11.41 25.24 11.27
N SER A 105 -11.76 26.12 10.31
CA SER A 105 -13.08 26.13 9.69
C SER A 105 -13.07 25.27 8.42
N ARG A 106 -14.06 24.37 8.32
CA ARG A 106 -14.25 23.44 7.20
C ARG A 106 -14.29 24.12 5.83
N ASP A 107 -14.95 25.28 5.74
CA ASP A 107 -15.13 25.98 4.46
C ASP A 107 -13.81 26.53 3.90
N ARG A 108 -12.94 27.08 4.76
CA ARG A 108 -11.63 27.58 4.35
C ARG A 108 -10.70 26.43 3.93
N ALA A 109 -10.71 25.35 4.70
CA ALA A 109 -9.93 24.16 4.36
C ALA A 109 -10.35 23.61 2.99
N ALA A 110 -11.65 23.50 2.72
CA ALA A 110 -12.17 23.01 1.46
C ALA A 110 -11.75 23.85 0.26
N GLU A 111 -11.71 25.17 0.39
CA GLU A 111 -11.28 26.04 -0.71
C GLU A 111 -9.79 25.88 -1.03
N VAL A 112 -8.93 25.92 -0.01
CA VAL A 112 -7.49 25.76 -0.19
C VAL A 112 -7.16 24.38 -0.77
N VAL A 113 -7.73 23.32 -0.21
CA VAL A 113 -7.51 21.96 -0.68
C VAL A 113 -7.96 21.77 -2.13
N ARG A 114 -9.15 22.27 -2.50
CA ARG A 114 -9.64 22.20 -3.89
C ARG A 114 -8.72 22.92 -4.88
N LEU A 115 -8.20 24.09 -4.54
CA LEU A 115 -7.30 24.85 -5.40
C LEU A 115 -5.95 24.14 -5.57
N LEU A 116 -5.42 23.54 -4.51
CA LEU A 116 -4.19 22.76 -4.56
C LEU A 116 -4.39 21.46 -5.36
N ALA A 117 -5.48 20.73 -5.11
CA ALA A 117 -5.81 19.52 -5.84
C ALA A 117 -6.03 19.78 -7.34
N ALA A 118 -6.78 20.84 -7.70
CA ALA A 118 -6.99 21.21 -9.10
C ALA A 118 -5.69 21.56 -9.84
N ALA A 119 -4.68 22.06 -9.13
CA ALA A 119 -3.39 22.37 -9.71
C ALA A 119 -2.49 21.14 -9.85
N ASP A 120 -2.44 20.28 -8.82
CA ASP A 120 -1.45 19.19 -8.69
C ASP A 120 -2.02 17.80 -8.98
N LEU A 121 -3.34 17.60 -8.85
CA LEU A 121 -4.03 16.31 -9.00
C LEU A 121 -5.18 16.33 -10.03
N PRO A 122 -5.01 16.91 -11.23
CA PRO A 122 -6.12 17.12 -12.17
C PRO A 122 -6.72 15.83 -12.72
N GLU A 123 -5.97 14.74 -12.66
CA GLU A 123 -6.36 13.46 -13.22
C GLU A 123 -7.49 12.77 -12.46
N LEU A 124 -7.79 13.20 -11.27
CA LEU A 124 -8.83 12.57 -10.43
C LEU A 124 -10.26 12.97 -10.86
N GLY A 125 -10.41 14.00 -11.71
CA GLY A 125 -11.70 14.53 -12.13
C GLY A 125 -12.09 14.30 -13.60
N THR A 126 -11.25 13.72 -14.46
CA THR A 126 -11.42 13.81 -15.92
C THR A 126 -11.67 12.50 -16.66
N THR A 127 -11.58 11.34 -16.03
CA THR A 127 -11.79 10.04 -16.70
C THR A 127 -12.97 9.31 -16.08
N ALA A 128 -13.79 8.63 -16.91
CA ALA A 128 -14.85 7.77 -16.42
C ALA A 128 -14.26 6.72 -15.46
N PRO A 129 -14.67 6.69 -14.19
CA PRO A 129 -13.99 5.89 -13.15
C PRO A 129 -13.90 4.40 -13.49
N ALA A 130 -14.88 3.85 -14.22
CA ALA A 130 -14.93 2.45 -14.61
C ALA A 130 -13.87 2.06 -15.64
N GLU A 131 -13.68 2.86 -16.70
CA GLU A 131 -12.66 2.57 -17.75
C GLU A 131 -11.24 2.67 -17.19
N GLN A 132 -11.00 3.63 -16.31
CA GLN A 132 -9.70 3.79 -15.70
C GLN A 132 -9.39 2.63 -14.73
N ALA A 133 -10.36 2.24 -13.89
CA ALA A 133 -10.21 1.09 -13.00
C ALA A 133 -9.92 -0.21 -13.76
N GLU A 134 -10.57 -0.42 -14.91
CA GLU A 134 -10.35 -1.59 -15.75
C GLU A 134 -8.95 -1.59 -16.39
N ARG A 135 -8.46 -0.45 -16.86
CA ARG A 135 -7.08 -0.31 -17.38
C ARG A 135 -6.03 -0.56 -16.30
N GLU A 136 -6.26 0.00 -15.13
CA GLU A 136 -5.38 -0.18 -13.97
C GLU A 136 -5.34 -1.64 -13.51
N ALA A 137 -6.50 -2.31 -13.44
CA ALA A 137 -6.60 -3.72 -13.09
C ALA A 137 -5.86 -4.62 -14.10
N ARG A 138 -5.97 -4.33 -15.41
CA ARG A 138 -5.23 -5.06 -16.44
C ARG A 138 -3.72 -4.90 -16.29
N ALA A 139 -3.25 -3.67 -16.09
CA ALA A 139 -1.83 -3.39 -15.87
C ALA A 139 -1.29 -4.11 -14.63
N MET A 140 -2.05 -4.12 -13.55
CA MET A 140 -1.69 -4.77 -12.28
C MET A 140 -1.63 -6.29 -12.40
N ASN A 141 -2.61 -6.91 -13.05
CA ASN A 141 -2.63 -8.36 -13.26
C ASN A 141 -1.44 -8.84 -14.07
N TRP A 142 -1.03 -8.08 -15.08
CA TRP A 142 0.12 -8.42 -15.90
C TRP A 142 1.45 -8.29 -15.13
N LEU A 143 1.62 -7.22 -14.36
CA LEU A 143 2.83 -6.97 -13.57
C LEU A 143 3.00 -8.02 -12.44
N GLY A 144 1.90 -8.52 -11.88
CA GLY A 144 1.91 -9.60 -10.89
C GLY A 144 2.27 -10.98 -11.45
N ALA A 145 2.20 -11.18 -12.77
CA ALA A 145 2.51 -12.45 -13.43
C ALA A 145 4.00 -12.64 -13.77
N SER A 146 4.87 -11.65 -13.55
CA SER A 146 6.30 -11.71 -13.85
C SER A 146 7.05 -12.52 -12.81
N SER A 147 7.32 -13.80 -13.07
CA SER A 147 7.88 -14.75 -12.10
C SER A 147 9.37 -15.01 -12.29
N GLY A 148 10.09 -15.09 -11.15
CA GLY A 148 11.45 -15.66 -11.09
C GLY A 148 11.48 -17.16 -11.39
N ALA A 149 12.68 -17.73 -11.56
CA ALA A 149 12.87 -19.16 -11.80
C ALA A 149 12.29 -19.97 -10.63
N GLN A 150 11.34 -20.84 -10.95
CA GLN A 150 10.65 -21.71 -9.99
C GLN A 150 11.48 -22.97 -9.72
N ALA A 151 11.57 -23.39 -8.46
CA ALA A 151 12.13 -24.71 -8.12
C ALA A 151 11.36 -25.83 -8.83
N GLY A 152 12.06 -26.74 -9.48
CA GLY A 152 11.45 -27.86 -10.19
C GLY A 152 10.75 -28.82 -9.23
N GLN A 153 9.73 -29.54 -9.72
CA GLN A 153 9.01 -30.56 -8.94
C GLN A 153 9.96 -31.58 -8.29
N ALA A 154 10.97 -32.02 -9.01
CA ALA A 154 11.99 -32.98 -8.50
C ALA A 154 12.84 -32.40 -7.35
N ASP A 155 13.11 -31.07 -7.36
CA ASP A 155 13.86 -30.42 -6.30
C ASP A 155 13.02 -30.28 -5.05
N VAL A 156 11.74 -29.91 -5.20
CA VAL A 156 10.76 -29.85 -4.10
C VAL A 156 10.56 -31.24 -3.48
N GLU A 157 10.44 -32.31 -4.30
CA GLU A 157 10.30 -33.66 -3.82
C GLU A 157 11.53 -34.10 -3.02
N ARG A 158 12.73 -33.86 -3.54
CA ARG A 158 14.00 -34.16 -2.86
C ARG A 158 14.15 -33.38 -1.55
N TYR A 159 13.72 -32.12 -1.51
CA TYR A 159 13.71 -31.30 -0.31
C TYR A 159 12.75 -31.89 0.73
N LEU A 160 11.48 -32.16 0.35
CA LEU A 160 10.47 -32.69 1.26
C LEU A 160 10.83 -34.07 1.82
N ARG A 161 11.42 -34.96 1.02
CA ARG A 161 11.92 -36.26 1.51
C ARG A 161 12.96 -36.08 2.63
N ARG A 162 13.90 -35.14 2.45
CA ARG A 162 14.90 -34.87 3.49
C ARG A 162 14.27 -34.22 4.71
N ARG A 163 13.38 -33.23 4.50
CA ARG A 163 12.75 -32.50 5.59
C ARG A 163 11.85 -33.37 6.45
N LEU A 164 11.05 -34.22 5.84
CA LEU A 164 10.08 -35.09 6.51
C LEU A 164 10.64 -36.44 6.95
N GLY A 165 11.85 -36.80 6.50
CA GLY A 165 12.52 -38.06 6.88
C GLY A 165 11.80 -39.30 6.38
N ARG A 166 11.00 -39.21 5.31
CA ARG A 166 10.19 -40.31 4.74
C ARG A 166 10.01 -40.14 3.23
N GLU A 167 9.55 -41.21 2.58
CA GLU A 167 9.19 -41.14 1.16
C GLU A 167 8.04 -40.15 0.95
N VAL A 168 8.21 -39.32 -0.07
CA VAL A 168 7.23 -38.30 -0.48
C VAL A 168 7.16 -38.30 -2.00
N ARG A 169 5.96 -38.22 -2.54
CA ARG A 169 5.72 -37.99 -3.96
C ARG A 169 5.05 -36.64 -4.13
N VAL A 170 5.67 -35.75 -4.88
CA VAL A 170 5.09 -34.45 -5.22
C VAL A 170 4.22 -34.59 -6.46
N GLY A 171 2.94 -34.25 -6.34
CA GLY A 171 1.97 -34.29 -7.43
C GLY A 171 1.98 -32.99 -8.25
N ARG A 172 2.03 -31.85 -7.56
CA ARG A 172 1.95 -30.53 -8.18
C ARG A 172 2.83 -29.52 -7.47
N VAL A 173 3.49 -28.67 -8.24
CA VAL A 173 4.12 -27.41 -7.77
C VAL A 173 3.58 -26.30 -8.65
N ALA A 174 2.97 -25.30 -8.05
CA ALA A 174 2.38 -24.18 -8.79
C ALA A 174 2.63 -22.86 -8.06
N GLN A 175 3.09 -21.87 -8.78
CA GLN A 175 3.12 -20.50 -8.25
C GLN A 175 1.71 -19.94 -8.26
N LEU A 176 1.28 -19.39 -7.13
CA LEU A 176 0.03 -18.67 -7.02
C LEU A 176 0.28 -17.20 -7.38
N SER A 177 -0.63 -16.63 -8.15
CA SER A 177 -0.61 -15.19 -8.45
C SER A 177 -0.98 -14.40 -7.20
N GLY A 178 -0.29 -13.28 -6.97
CA GLY A 178 -0.53 -12.37 -5.85
C GLY A 178 0.65 -12.30 -4.87
N GLY A 179 0.95 -11.10 -4.44
CA GLY A 179 2.05 -10.78 -3.53
C GLY A 179 3.19 -10.03 -4.22
N PHE A 180 3.50 -8.84 -3.70
CA PHE A 180 4.54 -7.98 -4.26
C PHE A 180 5.92 -8.20 -3.61
N SER A 181 5.94 -8.74 -2.40
CA SER A 181 7.16 -8.92 -1.59
C SER A 181 7.67 -10.35 -1.57
N LYS A 182 6.79 -11.33 -1.80
CA LYS A 182 7.09 -12.76 -1.70
C LYS A 182 6.44 -13.55 -2.83
N THR A 183 7.11 -14.63 -3.22
CA THR A 183 6.56 -15.65 -4.12
C THR A 183 5.78 -16.68 -3.30
N THR A 184 4.55 -16.95 -3.69
CA THR A 184 3.68 -17.95 -3.06
C THR A 184 3.66 -19.21 -3.93
N ILE A 185 4.12 -20.34 -3.39
CA ILE A 185 4.23 -21.60 -4.11
C ILE A 185 3.33 -22.63 -3.43
N LEU A 186 2.33 -23.13 -4.15
CA LEU A 186 1.50 -24.27 -3.72
C LEU A 186 2.23 -25.57 -4.06
N VAL A 187 2.31 -26.48 -3.10
CA VAL A 187 2.86 -27.82 -3.26
C VAL A 187 1.82 -28.83 -2.80
N GLU A 188 1.43 -29.72 -3.71
CA GLU A 188 0.63 -30.91 -3.41
C GLU A 188 1.56 -32.11 -3.32
N TYR A 189 1.51 -32.88 -2.24
CA TYR A 189 2.35 -34.05 -2.04
C TYR A 189 1.61 -35.16 -1.29
N ASP A 190 2.07 -36.38 -1.43
CA ASP A 190 1.54 -37.57 -0.76
C ASP A 190 2.68 -38.29 -0.03
N ARG A 191 2.42 -38.66 1.24
CA ARG A 191 3.34 -39.45 2.09
C ARG A 191 2.92 -40.91 2.24
N GLY A 192 1.89 -41.34 1.49
CA GLY A 192 1.24 -42.63 1.62
C GLY A 192 -0.03 -42.63 2.47
N ASP A 193 -0.33 -41.48 3.15
CA ASP A 193 -1.52 -41.32 3.97
C ASP A 193 -2.63 -40.51 3.22
N GLY A 194 -2.39 -40.14 1.96
CA GLY A 194 -3.23 -39.34 1.11
C GLY A 194 -2.63 -37.96 0.78
N PRO A 195 -3.24 -37.23 -0.15
CA PRO A 195 -2.71 -35.94 -0.61
C PRO A 195 -2.79 -34.88 0.47
N GLU A 196 -1.70 -34.14 0.63
CA GLU A 196 -1.60 -32.96 1.48
C GLU A 196 -1.17 -31.75 0.66
N GLU A 197 -1.58 -30.57 1.09
CA GLU A 197 -1.23 -29.31 0.45
C GLU A 197 -0.52 -28.38 1.44
N ILE A 198 0.60 -27.82 0.99
CA ILE A 198 1.31 -26.76 1.72
C ILE A 198 1.56 -25.57 0.82
N VAL A 199 1.77 -24.44 1.44
CA VAL A 199 2.14 -23.19 0.78
C VAL A 199 3.50 -22.75 1.28
N LEU A 200 4.43 -22.52 0.34
CA LEU A 200 5.73 -21.93 0.63
C LEU A 200 5.65 -20.43 0.35
N ARG A 201 5.99 -19.63 1.34
CA ARG A 201 6.09 -18.16 1.21
C ARG A 201 7.58 -17.82 1.13
N GLN A 202 8.09 -17.67 -0.09
CA GLN A 202 9.49 -17.46 -0.40
C GLN A 202 9.77 -15.99 -0.67
N ILE A 203 10.87 -15.46 -0.17
CA ILE A 203 11.31 -14.10 -0.45
C ILE A 203 11.64 -13.96 -1.94
N THR A 204 11.24 -12.83 -2.54
CA THR A 204 11.66 -12.49 -3.89
C THR A 204 13.15 -12.14 -3.90
N PRO A 205 13.96 -12.66 -4.84
CA PRO A 205 15.39 -12.37 -4.93
C PRO A 205 15.71 -10.88 -4.87
N GLY A 206 16.71 -10.53 -4.04
CA GLY A 206 17.14 -9.15 -3.85
C GLY A 206 16.31 -8.33 -2.85
N ARG A 207 15.32 -8.95 -2.19
CA ARG A 207 14.59 -8.36 -1.06
C ARG A 207 15.22 -8.76 0.27
N ASP A 208 14.99 -7.92 1.31
CA ASP A 208 15.49 -8.16 2.65
C ASP A 208 14.76 -9.34 3.32
N SER A 209 15.52 -10.30 3.84
CA SER A 209 14.99 -11.49 4.52
C SER A 209 14.78 -11.31 6.03
N HIS A 210 15.22 -10.20 6.63
CA HIS A 210 15.18 -10.04 8.08
C HIS A 210 13.77 -10.12 8.67
N THR A 211 12.74 -9.72 7.93
CA THR A 211 11.36 -9.75 8.41
C THR A 211 10.69 -11.12 8.32
N LEU A 212 11.24 -12.07 7.54
CA LEU A 212 10.62 -13.37 7.29
C LEU A 212 10.49 -14.21 8.58
N ALA A 213 11.54 -14.26 9.38
CA ALA A 213 11.53 -15.00 10.65
C ALA A 213 10.55 -14.39 11.66
N HIS A 214 10.51 -13.06 11.74
CA HIS A 214 9.54 -12.36 12.59
C HIS A 214 8.10 -12.65 12.17
N GLU A 215 7.81 -12.60 10.86
CA GLU A 215 6.50 -12.93 10.31
C GLU A 215 6.10 -14.37 10.67
N TYR A 216 6.99 -15.34 10.47
CA TYR A 216 6.74 -16.74 10.82
C TYR A 216 6.43 -16.92 12.31
N HIS A 217 7.21 -16.31 13.18
CA HIS A 217 7.02 -16.45 14.63
C HIS A 217 5.75 -15.74 15.12
N VAL A 218 5.37 -14.60 14.53
CA VAL A 218 4.08 -13.96 14.82
C VAL A 218 2.92 -14.82 14.32
N LEU A 219 3.03 -15.42 13.15
CA LEU A 219 2.04 -16.35 12.62
C LEU A 219 1.88 -17.57 13.54
N GLU A 220 2.98 -18.16 14.01
CA GLU A 220 2.98 -19.26 14.96
C GLU A 220 2.36 -18.87 16.32
N PHE A 221 2.66 -17.67 16.80
CA PHE A 221 2.05 -17.12 18.01
C PHE A 221 0.54 -16.94 17.87
N ALA A 222 0.08 -16.35 16.76
CA ALA A 222 -1.33 -16.14 16.47
C ALA A 222 -2.09 -17.47 16.33
N TRP A 223 -1.52 -18.43 15.61
CA TRP A 223 -2.10 -19.77 15.45
C TRP A 223 -2.27 -20.50 16.78
N LYS A 224 -1.26 -20.51 17.64
CA LYS A 224 -1.32 -21.11 18.99
C LYS A 224 -2.39 -20.49 19.89
N ARG A 225 -2.87 -19.29 19.57
CA ARG A 225 -3.93 -18.56 20.30
C ARG A 225 -5.30 -18.62 19.62
N GLY A 226 -5.43 -19.44 18.58
CA GLY A 226 -6.71 -19.65 17.88
C GLY A 226 -7.14 -18.47 17.02
N VAL A 227 -6.20 -17.62 16.60
CA VAL A 227 -6.48 -16.61 15.54
C VAL A 227 -6.61 -17.34 14.21
N ASP A 228 -7.50 -16.87 13.34
CA ASP A 228 -7.76 -17.46 12.03
C ASP A 228 -6.59 -17.21 11.07
N VAL A 229 -5.61 -18.09 11.11
CA VAL A 229 -4.40 -18.07 10.27
C VAL A 229 -4.11 -19.45 9.71
N ALA A 230 -3.37 -19.51 8.62
CA ALA A 230 -2.86 -20.78 8.11
C ALA A 230 -1.88 -21.41 9.12
N GLU A 231 -2.01 -22.71 9.39
CA GLU A 231 -1.13 -23.44 10.31
C GLU A 231 0.34 -23.33 9.85
N PRO A 232 1.23 -22.67 10.64
CA PRO A 232 2.65 -22.62 10.31
C PRO A 232 3.30 -23.97 10.57
N LEU A 233 4.12 -24.43 9.64
CA LEU A 233 4.73 -25.75 9.70
C LEU A 233 6.22 -25.70 10.02
N TRP A 234 7.00 -24.92 9.25
CA TRP A 234 8.43 -24.70 9.51
C TRP A 234 8.96 -23.47 8.78
N LEU A 235 10.10 -22.98 9.25
CA LEU A 235 10.86 -21.87 8.67
C LEU A 235 12.20 -22.39 8.12
N GLU A 236 12.58 -21.95 6.93
CA GLU A 236 13.91 -22.06 6.33
C GLU A 236 14.49 -20.64 6.18
N PRO A 237 15.25 -20.18 7.18
CA PRO A 237 15.67 -18.76 7.24
C PRO A 237 16.84 -18.43 6.32
N GLU A 238 17.49 -19.44 5.73
CA GLU A 238 18.67 -19.32 4.89
C GLU A 238 18.41 -19.84 3.48
N HIS A 239 19.31 -19.51 2.56
CA HIS A 239 19.33 -20.08 1.23
C HIS A 239 19.47 -21.62 1.32
N ASN A 240 18.66 -22.32 0.55
CA ASN A 240 18.57 -23.77 0.60
C ASN A 240 18.40 -24.38 -0.80
N ALA A 241 18.09 -25.68 -0.87
CA ALA A 241 17.95 -26.40 -2.15
C ALA A 241 16.79 -25.88 -3.04
N LEU A 242 15.86 -25.10 -2.49
CA LEU A 242 14.76 -24.44 -3.23
C LEU A 242 15.07 -22.97 -3.56
N GLY A 243 16.28 -22.49 -3.29
CA GLY A 243 16.73 -21.12 -3.54
C GLY A 243 16.61 -20.23 -2.31
N GLU A 244 15.81 -19.17 -2.41
CA GLU A 244 15.68 -18.14 -1.38
C GLU A 244 15.04 -18.65 -0.07
N PRO A 245 15.27 -17.97 1.07
CA PRO A 245 14.59 -18.23 2.33
C PRO A 245 13.08 -18.28 2.20
N PHE A 246 12.41 -19.15 2.95
CA PHE A 246 10.96 -19.27 2.97
C PHE A 246 10.44 -19.82 4.29
N PHE A 247 9.14 -19.69 4.52
CA PHE A 247 8.43 -20.53 5.47
C PHE A 247 7.32 -21.32 4.80
N ALA A 248 6.98 -22.45 5.40
CA ALA A 248 5.90 -23.31 4.97
C ALA A 248 4.71 -23.21 5.93
N SER A 249 3.51 -23.18 5.37
CA SER A 249 2.25 -23.30 6.10
C SER A 249 1.35 -24.33 5.44
N ARG A 250 0.39 -24.89 6.18
CA ARG A 250 -0.68 -25.68 5.60
C ARG A 250 -1.54 -24.79 4.71
N ARG A 251 -2.00 -25.27 3.58
CA ARG A 251 -2.93 -24.52 2.75
C ARG A 251 -4.24 -24.32 3.52
N ALA A 252 -4.65 -23.06 3.71
CA ALA A 252 -5.97 -22.73 4.17
C ALA A 252 -6.97 -22.80 3.01
N ALA A 253 -8.17 -23.29 3.26
CA ALA A 253 -9.22 -23.43 2.26
C ALA A 253 -9.85 -22.06 1.91
N GLY A 254 -10.53 -21.99 0.75
CA GLY A 254 -11.20 -20.79 0.30
C GLY A 254 -10.44 -19.96 -0.71
N SER A 255 -10.97 -18.77 -1.01
CA SER A 255 -10.41 -17.79 -1.94
C SER A 255 -10.47 -16.39 -1.35
N ASN A 256 -9.61 -15.50 -1.86
CA ASN A 256 -9.72 -14.07 -1.55
C ASN A 256 -11.02 -13.52 -2.13
N VAL A 257 -11.51 -12.45 -1.50
CA VAL A 257 -12.76 -11.78 -1.88
C VAL A 257 -12.53 -10.29 -2.19
N GLY A 258 -11.29 -9.93 -2.53
CA GLY A 258 -10.92 -8.56 -2.88
C GLY A 258 -9.49 -8.45 -3.40
N ASP A 259 -9.15 -7.23 -3.76
CA ASP A 259 -7.80 -6.82 -4.13
C ASP A 259 -7.29 -5.71 -3.18
N VAL A 260 -6.12 -5.14 -3.46
CA VAL A 260 -5.52 -4.05 -2.66
C VAL A 260 -6.37 -2.77 -2.64
N PHE A 261 -7.39 -2.67 -3.50
CA PHE A 261 -8.28 -1.51 -3.61
C PHE A 261 -9.65 -1.76 -2.93
N GLY A 262 -9.89 -2.96 -2.43
CA GLY A 262 -11.06 -3.30 -1.65
C GLY A 262 -11.76 -4.59 -2.06
N PRO A 263 -13.03 -4.75 -1.71
CA PRO A 263 -13.80 -5.95 -2.01
C PRO A 263 -14.09 -6.08 -3.51
N GLU A 264 -14.04 -7.31 -4.01
CA GLU A 264 -14.46 -7.65 -5.37
C GLU A 264 -15.96 -7.42 -5.59
N ALA A 265 -16.37 -7.33 -6.86
CA ALA A 265 -17.77 -7.32 -7.22
C ALA A 265 -18.43 -8.62 -6.77
N GLY A 266 -19.50 -8.51 -5.96
CA GLY A 266 -20.21 -9.68 -5.39
C GLY A 266 -19.78 -10.06 -3.98
N THR A 267 -18.74 -9.44 -3.41
CA THR A 267 -18.43 -9.59 -1.99
C THR A 267 -19.58 -9.07 -1.14
N ASP A 268 -20.09 -9.92 -0.27
CA ASP A 268 -21.29 -9.64 0.50
C ASP A 268 -21.00 -9.12 1.93
N ALA A 269 -22.06 -8.70 2.62
CA ALA A 269 -22.00 -8.24 4.00
C ALA A 269 -21.51 -9.31 4.99
N ARG A 270 -21.62 -10.61 4.64
CA ARG A 270 -21.13 -11.70 5.47
C ARG A 270 -19.60 -11.70 5.55
N ALA A 271 -18.92 -11.53 4.42
CA ALA A 271 -17.47 -11.39 4.41
C ALA A 271 -17.00 -10.21 5.27
N GLY A 272 -17.71 -9.07 5.23
CA GLY A 272 -17.42 -7.94 6.11
C GLY A 272 -17.58 -8.24 7.59
N ARG A 273 -18.60 -9.01 7.99
CA ARG A 273 -18.79 -9.45 9.39
C ARG A 273 -17.73 -10.46 9.82
N GLU A 274 -17.33 -11.38 8.94
CA GLU A 274 -16.26 -12.34 9.23
C GLU A 274 -14.93 -11.62 9.45
N LEU A 275 -14.59 -10.64 8.61
CA LEU A 275 -13.41 -9.79 8.82
C LEU A 275 -13.48 -9.04 10.16
N ALA A 276 -14.66 -8.50 10.51
CA ALA A 276 -14.86 -7.83 11.80
C ALA A 276 -14.58 -8.76 12.98
N ARG A 277 -15.14 -9.99 12.95
CA ARG A 277 -14.92 -10.99 13.99
C ARG A 277 -13.46 -11.43 14.08
N ALA A 278 -12.81 -11.64 12.94
CA ALA A 278 -11.41 -12.01 12.91
C ALA A 278 -10.51 -10.93 13.54
N LEU A 279 -10.75 -9.65 13.21
CA LEU A 279 -10.06 -8.53 13.85
C LEU A 279 -10.39 -8.39 15.34
N GLY A 280 -11.64 -8.61 15.73
CA GLY A 280 -12.03 -8.60 17.16
C GLY A 280 -11.27 -9.66 17.97
N ARG A 281 -11.21 -10.90 17.45
CA ARG A 281 -10.42 -11.99 18.08
C ARG A 281 -8.92 -11.65 18.12
N LEU A 282 -8.37 -11.13 17.02
CA LEU A 282 -6.96 -10.73 16.94
C LEU A 282 -6.61 -9.67 17.99
N HIS A 283 -7.40 -8.61 18.08
CA HIS A 283 -7.15 -7.51 19.02
C HIS A 283 -7.45 -7.87 20.49
N ALA A 284 -8.16 -8.97 20.73
CA ALA A 284 -8.39 -9.51 22.07
C ALA A 284 -7.29 -10.47 22.56
N VAL A 285 -6.33 -10.85 21.69
CA VAL A 285 -5.24 -11.77 22.05
C VAL A 285 -4.38 -11.20 23.18
N ASP A 286 -4.09 -12.03 24.18
CA ASP A 286 -3.09 -11.73 25.19
C ASP A 286 -1.68 -11.72 24.57
N LEU A 287 -0.98 -10.60 24.71
CA LEU A 287 0.35 -10.39 24.13
C LEU A 287 1.49 -11.06 24.93
N ALA A 288 1.20 -11.72 26.03
CA ALA A 288 2.22 -12.41 26.82
C ALA A 288 2.96 -13.46 25.98
N GLY A 289 4.27 -13.31 25.88
CA GLY A 289 5.13 -14.19 25.07
C GLY A 289 5.08 -13.90 23.56
N LEU A 290 4.55 -12.76 23.13
CA LEU A 290 4.65 -12.33 21.74
C LEU A 290 6.13 -12.17 21.35
N PRO A 291 6.60 -12.78 20.25
CA PRO A 291 7.94 -12.58 19.72
C PRO A 291 8.10 -11.17 19.14
N SER A 292 9.31 -10.84 18.71
CA SER A 292 9.55 -9.61 17.94
C SER A 292 8.68 -9.58 16.68
N THR A 293 7.99 -8.48 16.48
CA THR A 293 7.12 -8.28 15.30
C THR A 293 7.92 -7.80 14.09
N PRO A 294 7.44 -8.05 12.84
CA PRO A 294 8.09 -7.57 11.60
C PRO A 294 8.27 -6.05 11.58
N VAL A 295 7.33 -5.32 12.17
CA VAL A 295 7.41 -3.87 12.33
C VAL A 295 7.56 -3.54 13.82
N PRO A 296 8.50 -2.69 14.22
CA PRO A 296 8.67 -2.29 15.61
C PRO A 296 7.39 -1.70 16.21
N PRO A 297 7.10 -1.96 17.48
CA PRO A 297 5.95 -1.36 18.17
C PRO A 297 6.15 0.14 18.35
N MET A 298 5.05 0.88 18.36
CA MET A 298 5.01 2.27 18.80
C MET A 298 4.46 2.29 20.21
N ALA A 299 5.30 2.66 21.16
CA ALA A 299 5.00 2.56 22.58
C ALA A 299 4.60 3.90 23.21
N SER A 300 4.82 5.01 22.51
CA SER A 300 4.57 6.37 23.01
C SER A 300 4.09 7.30 21.88
N PRO A 301 3.46 8.45 22.22
CA PRO A 301 3.19 9.51 21.26
C PRO A 301 4.47 10.04 20.59
N ASP A 302 5.61 10.05 21.25
CA ASP A 302 6.88 10.49 20.68
C ASP A 302 7.34 9.56 19.56
N ASP A 303 7.09 8.24 19.67
CA ASP A 303 7.38 7.29 18.57
C ASP A 303 6.55 7.59 17.33
N LEU A 304 5.30 8.05 17.51
CA LEU A 304 4.47 8.50 16.38
C LEU A 304 5.08 9.75 15.72
N LEU A 305 5.55 10.72 16.52
CA LEU A 305 6.20 11.92 15.99
C LEU A 305 7.48 11.59 15.22
N VAL A 306 8.30 10.67 15.74
CA VAL A 306 9.50 10.16 15.05
C VAL A 306 9.11 9.51 13.73
N ALA A 307 8.12 8.61 13.74
CA ALA A 307 7.68 7.94 12.53
C ALA A 307 7.08 8.92 11.48
N ILE A 308 6.38 9.97 11.90
CA ILE A 308 5.90 11.04 11.00
C ILE A 308 7.09 11.74 10.35
N ALA A 309 8.12 12.11 11.13
CA ALA A 309 9.30 12.78 10.61
C ALA A 309 10.08 11.91 9.60
N GLU A 310 10.27 10.62 9.90
CA GLU A 310 10.88 9.66 8.98
C GLU A 310 10.13 9.54 7.65
N GLN A 311 8.80 9.51 7.70
CA GLN A 311 7.99 9.44 6.47
C GLN A 311 8.05 10.74 5.66
N GLU A 312 8.11 11.88 6.30
CA GLU A 312 8.31 13.15 5.61
C GLU A 312 9.67 13.22 4.93
N GLU A 313 10.73 12.76 5.58
CA GLU A 313 12.06 12.66 4.97
C GLU A 313 12.06 11.72 3.77
N LEU A 314 11.39 10.56 3.86
CA LEU A 314 11.25 9.63 2.75
C LEU A 314 10.47 10.23 1.56
N ALA A 315 9.42 11.00 1.84
CA ALA A 315 8.66 11.71 0.81
C ALA A 315 9.52 12.81 0.16
N ALA A 316 10.24 13.59 0.95
CA ALA A 316 11.15 14.64 0.46
C ALA A 316 12.27 14.07 -0.42
N ALA A 317 12.86 12.93 -0.02
CA ALA A 317 13.88 12.25 -0.80
C ALA A 317 13.33 11.75 -2.15
N ALA A 318 12.09 11.25 -2.19
CA ALA A 318 11.44 10.80 -3.42
C ALA A 318 11.03 11.97 -4.34
N ALA A 319 10.65 13.11 -3.78
CA ALA A 319 10.26 14.31 -4.51
C ALA A 319 11.44 15.05 -5.16
N GLY A 320 12.66 14.79 -4.72
CA GLY A 320 13.80 15.61 -5.01
C GLY A 320 13.73 16.93 -4.22
N ARG A 321 13.82 18.09 -4.89
CA ARG A 321 13.81 19.40 -4.21
C ARG A 321 12.43 20.06 -4.09
N GLN A 322 11.39 19.49 -4.66
CA GLN A 322 10.04 20.08 -4.61
C GLN A 322 9.20 19.36 -3.54
N ARG A 323 8.82 20.11 -2.50
CA ARG A 323 7.80 19.65 -1.55
C ARG A 323 6.43 19.72 -2.21
N GLU A 324 5.65 18.65 -2.10
CA GLU A 324 4.24 18.64 -2.49
C GLU A 324 3.45 19.41 -1.42
N PRO A 325 2.76 20.54 -1.76
CA PRO A 325 2.09 21.37 -0.78
C PRO A 325 1.04 20.61 0.05
N LEU A 326 0.26 19.74 -0.60
CA LEU A 326 -0.74 18.91 0.09
C LEU A 326 -0.10 17.91 1.07
N ALA A 327 1.06 17.35 0.73
CA ALA A 327 1.80 16.45 1.63
C ALA A 327 2.32 17.21 2.86
N ALA A 328 2.79 18.45 2.68
CA ALA A 328 3.22 19.29 3.81
C ALA A 328 2.07 19.54 4.79
N LEU A 329 0.87 19.83 4.29
CA LEU A 329 -0.34 19.98 5.12
C LEU A 329 -0.68 18.70 5.87
N LEU A 330 -0.56 17.52 5.23
CA LEU A 330 -0.82 16.23 5.88
C LEU A 330 0.16 15.94 7.02
N PHE A 331 1.45 16.12 6.79
CA PHE A 331 2.45 15.88 7.83
C PHE A 331 2.28 16.82 9.01
N GLU A 332 1.96 18.09 8.75
CA GLU A 332 1.70 19.04 9.83
C GLU A 332 0.41 18.74 10.59
N TRP A 333 -0.66 18.34 9.86
CA TRP A 333 -1.88 17.89 10.50
C TRP A 333 -1.64 16.69 11.41
N LEU A 334 -0.87 15.70 10.95
CA LEU A 334 -0.51 14.52 11.76
C LEU A 334 0.23 14.92 13.03
N ARG A 335 1.24 15.80 12.95
CA ARG A 335 1.98 16.27 14.14
C ARG A 335 1.07 16.95 15.16
N THR A 336 0.17 17.81 14.68
CA THR A 336 -0.75 18.59 15.52
C THR A 336 -1.82 17.71 16.17
N ASN A 337 -2.16 16.56 15.57
CA ASN A 337 -3.24 15.68 16.01
C ASN A 337 -2.76 14.34 16.60
N VAL A 338 -1.48 14.20 16.92
CA VAL A 338 -0.96 13.02 17.62
C VAL A 338 -1.76 12.82 18.93
N PRO A 339 -2.29 11.61 19.19
CA PRO A 339 -2.98 11.34 20.45
C PRO A 339 -2.09 11.62 21.66
N ALA A 340 -2.63 12.33 22.66
CA ALA A 340 -1.87 12.67 23.86
C ALA A 340 -1.40 11.46 24.68
N ALA A 341 -2.09 10.33 24.56
CA ALA A 341 -1.71 9.05 25.13
C ALA A 341 -2.17 7.93 24.19
N LEU A 342 -1.40 6.86 24.09
CA LEU A 342 -1.79 5.68 23.32
C LEU A 342 -2.86 4.87 24.06
N ALA A 343 -3.74 4.21 23.30
CA ALA A 343 -4.70 3.25 23.85
C ALA A 343 -4.01 1.92 24.21
N ARG A 344 -4.78 0.99 24.79
CA ARG A 344 -4.31 -0.35 25.08
C ARG A 344 -3.67 -0.99 23.84
N PRO A 345 -2.41 -1.46 23.93
CA PRO A 345 -1.76 -2.10 22.80
C PRO A 345 -2.40 -3.45 22.49
N VAL A 346 -2.54 -3.75 21.20
CA VAL A 346 -3.04 -5.01 20.66
C VAL A 346 -2.10 -5.54 19.58
N LEU A 347 -2.21 -6.82 19.23
CA LEU A 347 -1.57 -7.34 18.04
C LEU A 347 -2.34 -6.87 16.82
N LEU A 348 -1.68 -6.14 15.94
CA LEU A 348 -2.20 -5.67 14.66
C LEU A 348 -1.78 -6.61 13.54
N HIS A 349 -2.66 -6.77 12.57
CA HIS A 349 -2.32 -7.35 11.27
C HIS A 349 -1.47 -6.37 10.45
N GLY A 350 -1.85 -5.11 10.45
CA GLY A 350 -1.16 -4.02 9.74
C GLY A 350 -1.55 -3.87 8.27
N ASP A 351 -2.24 -4.87 7.68
CA ASP A 351 -2.79 -4.84 6.32
C ASP A 351 -4.03 -5.74 6.19
N PRO A 352 -5.08 -5.54 7.01
CA PRO A 352 -6.22 -6.47 7.11
C PRO A 352 -7.28 -6.25 6.01
N GLY A 353 -6.84 -6.16 4.74
CA GLY A 353 -7.76 -5.96 3.61
C GLY A 353 -8.50 -7.22 3.16
N PHE A 354 -9.52 -7.07 2.30
CA PHE A 354 -10.25 -8.18 1.68
C PHE A 354 -9.36 -9.07 0.79
N HIS A 355 -8.24 -8.55 0.32
CA HIS A 355 -7.21 -9.29 -0.41
C HIS A 355 -6.37 -10.22 0.48
N ASN A 356 -6.37 -9.98 1.79
CA ASN A 356 -5.60 -10.75 2.77
C ASN A 356 -6.48 -11.63 3.65
N ILE A 357 -7.71 -11.95 3.22
CA ILE A 357 -8.55 -12.95 3.86
C ILE A 357 -8.99 -14.03 2.88
N LEU A 358 -9.11 -15.25 3.38
CA LEU A 358 -9.72 -16.36 2.65
C LEU A 358 -11.10 -16.64 3.21
N ILE A 359 -12.07 -16.73 2.31
CA ILE A 359 -13.47 -17.10 2.63
C ILE A 359 -13.80 -18.42 1.94
N GLU A 360 -14.32 -19.36 2.71
CA GLU A 360 -14.90 -20.61 2.22
C GLU A 360 -16.32 -20.77 2.74
N ASN A 361 -17.28 -20.97 1.85
CA ASN A 361 -18.71 -21.13 2.20
C ASN A 361 -19.25 -20.01 3.09
N GLY A 362 -18.72 -18.78 2.90
CA GLY A 362 -19.09 -17.58 3.65
C GLY A 362 -18.47 -17.47 5.06
N THR A 363 -17.50 -18.30 5.40
CA THR A 363 -16.75 -18.25 6.67
C THR A 363 -15.29 -17.92 6.40
N LEU A 364 -14.70 -17.05 7.19
CA LEU A 364 -13.28 -16.74 7.12
C LEU A 364 -12.47 -17.94 7.63
N THR A 365 -11.52 -18.38 6.82
CA THR A 365 -10.65 -19.53 7.12
C THR A 365 -9.24 -19.11 7.50
N ALA A 366 -8.74 -18.00 6.94
CA ALA A 366 -7.44 -17.46 7.31
C ALA A 366 -7.29 -15.97 6.98
N MET A 367 -6.53 -15.27 7.80
CA MET A 367 -5.90 -13.99 7.48
C MET A 367 -4.49 -14.26 6.98
N LEU A 368 -4.11 -13.63 5.86
CA LEU A 368 -2.86 -13.83 5.14
C LEU A 368 -1.97 -12.60 5.21
N ASP A 369 -0.67 -12.78 4.94
CA ASP A 369 0.31 -11.70 4.76
C ASP A 369 0.59 -10.85 6.02
N TRP A 370 1.26 -11.47 6.98
CA TRP A 370 1.58 -10.90 8.29
C TRP A 370 2.87 -10.07 8.32
N GLU A 371 3.42 -9.73 7.17
CA GLU A 371 4.70 -8.99 7.06
C GLU A 371 4.65 -7.57 7.68
N ARG A 372 3.45 -7.03 7.91
CA ARG A 372 3.23 -5.73 8.54
C ARG A 372 2.71 -5.84 9.98
N ALA A 373 2.67 -7.04 10.53
CA ALA A 373 2.22 -7.27 11.89
C ALA A 373 3.09 -6.52 12.90
N ARG A 374 2.45 -5.92 13.89
CA ARG A 374 3.08 -5.14 14.94
C ARG A 374 2.18 -5.02 16.16
N VAL A 375 2.75 -4.53 17.25
CA VAL A 375 1.97 -4.08 18.40
C VAL A 375 1.60 -2.61 18.22
N GLY A 376 0.34 -2.26 18.44
CA GLY A 376 -0.15 -0.89 18.30
C GLY A 376 -1.59 -0.73 18.74
N GLU A 377 -2.23 0.37 18.37
CA GLU A 377 -3.62 0.65 18.72
C GLU A 377 -4.59 0.04 17.69
N ALA A 378 -5.66 -0.60 18.16
CA ALA A 378 -6.69 -1.21 17.31
C ALA A 378 -7.24 -0.28 16.21
N ALA A 379 -7.24 1.02 16.48
CA ALA A 379 -7.65 2.04 15.52
C ALA A 379 -6.85 2.00 14.21
N GLN A 380 -5.62 1.50 14.21
CA GLN A 380 -4.81 1.38 12.99
C GLN A 380 -5.47 0.40 12.00
N ASP A 381 -5.73 -0.84 12.42
CA ASP A 381 -6.37 -1.82 11.54
C ASP A 381 -7.80 -1.43 11.18
N LEU A 382 -8.56 -0.86 12.13
CA LEU A 382 -9.92 -0.42 11.89
C LEU A 382 -10.00 0.76 10.91
N ALA A 383 -9.13 1.74 11.01
CA ALA A 383 -9.05 2.86 10.06
C ALA A 383 -8.67 2.37 8.66
N TYR A 384 -7.76 1.39 8.57
CA TYR A 384 -7.36 0.77 7.31
C TYR A 384 -8.53 0.13 6.58
N VAL A 385 -9.36 -0.67 7.27
CA VAL A 385 -10.46 -1.41 6.62
C VAL A 385 -11.72 -0.57 6.40
N ARG A 386 -11.92 0.51 7.16
CA ARG A 386 -13.15 1.32 7.16
C ARG A 386 -13.62 1.75 5.76
N PRO A 387 -12.78 2.28 4.85
CA PRO A 387 -13.20 2.66 3.50
C PRO A 387 -13.69 1.46 2.68
N HIS A 388 -13.03 0.32 2.82
CA HIS A 388 -13.34 -0.90 2.08
C HIS A 388 -14.61 -1.57 2.60
N VAL A 389 -14.74 -1.69 3.92
CA VAL A 389 -15.90 -2.27 4.59
C VAL A 389 -17.19 -1.51 4.25
N ARG A 390 -17.16 -0.17 4.23
CA ARG A 390 -18.34 0.65 3.90
C ARG A 390 -18.94 0.36 2.52
N ARG A 391 -18.21 -0.31 1.65
CA ARG A 391 -18.70 -0.72 0.32
C ARG A 391 -19.58 -1.97 0.37
N VAL A 392 -19.51 -2.78 1.43
CA VAL A 392 -20.21 -4.06 1.56
C VAL A 392 -21.10 -4.17 2.80
N LEU A 393 -20.80 -3.39 3.87
CA LEU A 393 -21.47 -3.47 5.17
C LEU A 393 -21.54 -2.09 5.82
N PRO A 394 -22.69 -1.68 6.43
CA PRO A 394 -22.72 -0.48 7.28
C PRO A 394 -21.69 -0.55 8.40
N TRP A 395 -20.94 0.52 8.59
CA TRP A 395 -19.84 0.55 9.56
C TRP A 395 -20.25 0.19 10.99
N LYS A 396 -21.46 0.61 11.41
CA LYS A 396 -22.04 0.25 12.72
C LYS A 396 -22.21 -1.26 12.89
N ASP A 397 -22.57 -1.97 11.83
CA ASP A 397 -22.80 -3.43 11.87
C ASP A 397 -21.46 -4.18 11.89
N PHE A 398 -20.42 -3.62 11.24
CA PHE A 398 -19.05 -4.09 11.36
C PHE A 398 -18.55 -3.96 12.80
N LEU A 399 -18.70 -2.78 13.42
CA LEU A 399 -18.27 -2.55 14.78
C LEU A 399 -19.02 -3.43 15.80
N ALA A 400 -20.31 -3.70 15.57
CA ALA A 400 -21.06 -4.62 16.41
C ALA A 400 -20.45 -6.03 16.38
N ALA A 401 -20.18 -6.58 15.18
CA ALA A 401 -19.54 -7.89 15.03
C ALA A 401 -18.10 -7.93 15.60
N TYR A 402 -17.36 -6.82 15.46
CA TYR A 402 -16.04 -6.65 16.03
C TYR A 402 -16.06 -6.71 17.56
N CYS A 403 -16.98 -5.99 18.20
CA CYS A 403 -17.15 -6.00 19.66
C CYS A 403 -17.64 -7.36 20.18
N GLU A 404 -18.56 -8.01 19.49
CA GLU A 404 -19.01 -9.38 19.83
C GLU A 404 -17.85 -10.37 19.89
N ALA A 405 -16.80 -10.14 19.10
CA ALA A 405 -15.61 -10.97 19.05
C ALA A 405 -14.48 -10.52 20.02
N GLY A 406 -14.74 -9.54 20.90
CA GLY A 406 -13.82 -9.09 21.95
C GLY A 406 -13.05 -7.80 21.61
N GLY A 407 -13.32 -7.16 20.47
CA GLY A 407 -12.70 -5.90 20.11
C GLY A 407 -13.25 -4.71 20.92
N GLU A 408 -12.43 -3.70 21.12
CA GLU A 408 -12.79 -2.41 21.75
C GLU A 408 -12.84 -1.31 20.70
N VAL A 409 -13.97 -0.58 20.63
CA VAL A 409 -14.15 0.50 19.65
C VAL A 409 -13.33 1.71 20.04
N PRO A 410 -12.37 2.16 19.19
CA PRO A 410 -11.65 3.40 19.42
C PRO A 410 -12.57 4.62 19.29
N ASP A 411 -12.19 5.74 19.92
CA ASP A 411 -12.84 7.02 19.70
C ASP A 411 -12.64 7.55 18.26
N GLU A 412 -13.53 8.44 17.81
CA GLU A 412 -13.51 8.93 16.42
C GLU A 412 -12.28 9.82 16.13
N ALA A 413 -11.69 10.47 17.13
CA ALA A 413 -10.47 11.27 16.95
C ALA A 413 -9.28 10.36 16.60
N ARG A 414 -9.13 9.21 17.30
CA ARG A 414 -8.13 8.18 16.97
C ARG A 414 -8.39 7.56 15.61
N MET A 415 -9.65 7.23 15.31
CA MET A 415 -10.03 6.70 14.01
C MET A 415 -9.67 7.66 12.88
N ARG A 416 -9.90 8.95 13.07
CA ARG A 416 -9.54 9.99 12.11
C ARG A 416 -8.02 10.11 11.96
N PHE A 417 -7.28 10.19 13.09
CA PHE A 417 -5.83 10.25 13.07
C PHE A 417 -5.24 9.09 12.25
N TYR A 418 -5.64 7.85 12.53
CA TYR A 418 -5.11 6.70 11.80
C TYR A 418 -5.65 6.58 10.37
N SER A 419 -6.80 7.14 10.03
CA SER A 419 -7.23 7.26 8.63
C SER A 419 -6.27 8.16 7.84
N VAL A 420 -5.91 9.32 8.39
CA VAL A 420 -4.93 10.24 7.77
C VAL A 420 -3.55 9.59 7.73
N TRP A 421 -3.13 8.95 8.82
CA TRP A 421 -1.89 8.20 8.92
C TRP A 421 -1.74 7.18 7.79
N HIS A 422 -2.72 6.29 7.61
CA HIS A 422 -2.64 5.24 6.58
C HIS A 422 -2.56 5.80 5.18
N GLU A 423 -3.36 6.79 4.83
CA GLU A 423 -3.31 7.39 3.50
C GLU A 423 -1.97 8.11 3.27
N THR A 424 -1.41 8.74 4.30
CA THR A 424 -0.08 9.34 4.22
C THR A 424 1.01 8.30 3.99
N TRP A 425 1.00 7.17 4.71
CA TRP A 425 1.96 6.08 4.51
C TRP A 425 1.84 5.43 3.14
N ARG A 426 0.62 5.21 2.67
CA ARG A 426 0.35 4.71 1.31
C ARG A 426 0.87 5.68 0.25
N PHE A 427 0.61 6.97 0.44
CA PHE A 427 1.15 8.02 -0.43
C PHE A 427 2.68 7.96 -0.48
N VAL A 428 3.36 7.95 0.66
CA VAL A 428 4.83 7.91 0.72
C VAL A 428 5.37 6.64 0.06
N GLY A 429 4.79 5.48 0.33
CA GLY A 429 5.17 4.21 -0.27
C GLY A 429 5.05 4.22 -1.80
N ALA A 430 3.92 4.68 -2.32
CA ALA A 430 3.67 4.82 -3.75
C ALA A 430 4.60 5.85 -4.40
N TYR A 431 4.81 6.99 -3.75
CA TYR A 431 5.66 8.06 -4.23
C TYR A 431 7.15 7.66 -4.29
N ARG A 432 7.62 6.87 -3.32
CA ARG A 432 8.96 6.26 -3.37
C ARG A 432 9.12 5.25 -4.49
N GLY A 433 8.06 4.48 -4.79
CA GLY A 433 8.01 3.58 -5.96
C GLY A 433 8.26 4.34 -7.26
N LEU A 434 7.59 5.48 -7.43
CA LEU A 434 7.82 6.39 -8.56
C LEU A 434 9.26 6.90 -8.61
N GLY A 435 9.82 7.31 -7.48
CA GLY A 435 11.22 7.75 -7.39
C GLY A 435 12.21 6.65 -7.81
N ARG A 436 11.96 5.41 -7.43
CA ARG A 436 12.76 4.24 -7.83
C ARG A 436 12.67 3.95 -9.34
N LEU A 437 11.49 4.04 -9.93
CA LEU A 437 11.32 3.91 -11.38
C LEU A 437 12.17 4.91 -12.16
N MET A 438 12.22 6.15 -11.67
CA MET A 438 13.00 7.21 -12.31
C MET A 438 14.52 7.03 -12.17
N SER A 439 14.96 6.30 -11.15
CA SER A 439 16.40 6.10 -10.86
C SER A 439 16.95 4.72 -11.26
N ARG A 440 16.11 3.68 -11.29
CA ARG A 440 16.50 2.29 -11.62
C ARG A 440 15.38 1.55 -12.36
N PRO A 441 15.65 0.91 -13.50
CA PRO A 441 14.61 0.23 -14.30
C PRO A 441 14.06 -1.07 -13.68
N ALA A 442 14.61 -1.55 -12.56
CA ALA A 442 14.28 -2.88 -12.00
C ALA A 442 12.92 -2.95 -11.27
N SER A 443 12.15 -1.88 -11.18
CA SER A 443 10.91 -1.84 -10.39
C SER A 443 9.78 -1.13 -11.15
N LEU A 444 9.44 -1.68 -12.30
CA LEU A 444 8.34 -1.15 -13.12
C LEU A 444 7.01 -1.14 -12.36
N LEU A 445 6.71 -2.23 -11.65
CA LEU A 445 5.50 -2.36 -10.86
C LEU A 445 5.39 -1.27 -9.79
N ASP A 446 6.44 -1.07 -9.00
CA ASP A 446 6.47 -0.04 -7.95
C ASP A 446 6.27 1.37 -8.54
N GLY A 447 6.82 1.60 -9.73
CA GLY A 447 6.69 2.88 -10.43
C GLY A 447 5.29 3.14 -10.97
N VAL A 448 4.67 2.15 -11.57
CA VAL A 448 3.29 2.23 -12.06
C VAL A 448 2.34 2.44 -10.90
N LEU A 449 2.48 1.67 -9.80
CA LEU A 449 1.73 1.88 -8.57
C LEU A 449 1.89 3.31 -8.04
N GLY A 450 3.14 3.82 -8.06
CA GLY A 450 3.42 5.19 -7.62
C GLY A 450 2.67 6.24 -8.44
N LEU A 451 2.66 6.09 -9.76
CA LEU A 451 1.97 7.03 -10.65
C LEU A 451 0.45 7.01 -10.49
N LEU A 452 -0.12 5.83 -10.31
CA LEU A 452 -1.57 5.65 -10.26
C LEU A 452 -2.16 6.00 -8.89
N HIS A 453 -1.44 5.66 -7.82
CA HIS A 453 -2.01 5.66 -6.49
C HIS A 453 -1.52 6.78 -5.57
N ALA A 454 -0.29 7.31 -5.75
CA ALA A 454 0.19 8.40 -4.91
C ALA A 454 -0.76 9.61 -4.90
N PRO A 455 -1.30 10.10 -6.03
CA PRO A 455 -2.26 11.20 -6.02
C PRO A 455 -3.55 10.88 -5.27
N ARG A 456 -4.05 9.65 -5.40
CA ARG A 456 -5.29 9.22 -4.74
C ARG A 456 -5.14 9.13 -3.23
N PHE A 457 -4.04 8.54 -2.76
CA PHE A 457 -3.75 8.45 -1.32
C PHE A 457 -3.51 9.84 -0.71
N LEU A 458 -2.80 10.70 -1.44
CA LEU A 458 -2.60 12.08 -1.00
C LEU A 458 -3.94 12.81 -0.84
N LEU A 459 -4.83 12.71 -1.83
CA LEU A 459 -6.15 13.33 -1.78
C LEU A 459 -7.00 12.75 -0.64
N ALA A 460 -7.09 11.42 -0.53
CA ALA A 460 -7.85 10.77 0.53
C ALA A 460 -7.33 11.17 1.93
N GLY A 461 -6.01 11.29 2.09
CA GLY A 461 -5.40 11.79 3.32
C GLY A 461 -5.86 13.19 3.67
N VAL A 462 -5.86 14.10 2.70
CA VAL A 462 -6.28 15.50 2.88
C VAL A 462 -7.79 15.59 3.14
N GLU A 463 -8.62 14.83 2.43
CA GLU A 463 -10.07 14.78 2.67
C GLU A 463 -10.38 14.29 4.09
N ASN A 464 -9.66 13.28 4.58
CA ASN A 464 -9.79 12.79 5.97
C ASN A 464 -9.28 13.82 6.99
N ALA A 465 -8.16 14.50 6.69
CA ALA A 465 -7.55 15.47 7.59
C ALA A 465 -8.41 16.71 7.79
N PHE A 466 -9.04 17.20 6.74
CA PHE A 466 -9.78 18.47 6.77
C PHE A 466 -11.30 18.29 6.64
N GLU A 467 -11.80 17.04 6.58
CA GLU A 467 -13.23 16.69 6.41
C GLU A 467 -13.87 17.38 5.19
N VAL A 468 -13.14 17.44 4.11
CA VAL A 468 -13.56 18.05 2.85
C VAL A 468 -13.78 16.99 1.78
N THR A 469 -14.53 17.31 0.74
CA THR A 469 -14.64 16.53 -0.50
C THR A 469 -14.17 17.42 -1.64
N VAL A 470 -13.23 16.91 -2.44
CA VAL A 470 -12.61 17.62 -3.57
C VAL A 470 -13.24 17.25 -4.89
#